data_0f63c5d398b6654df08589aa25122906
#
_entry.id   0f63c5d398b6654df08589aa25122906
#
_cell.length_a   1.000
_cell.length_b   1.000
_cell.length_c   1.000
_cell.angle_alpha   90.00
_cell.angle_beta   90.00
_cell.angle_gamma   90.00
#
_symmetry.space_group_name_H-M   'P 1'
#
loop_
_entity.id
_entity.type
_entity.pdbx_description
1 polymer ?
#
loop_
_entity_poly.entity_id
_entity_poly.type
_entity_poly.pdbx_seq_one_letter_code
_entity_poly.pdbx_strand_id
1 'polypeptide(L)'
;MEMSIAKARKHGVGMATIRDGHHIGMVAAYPMMAVAEDMIGMAMTNASKAVRPALGARPRVGTNPIAFGAPAGEERDFIFDMATSTIASGKIALAKRLGVQMPVGWAVTAEGEPLTEPRGDRGEDWAMNPLGGTREQGSHKGYGLGLVVDILCGVLSGGGFGTQLSAGENMTWTMAIDIAKFRDVDDFKAMMDDMIRELHDTPPLPGEDRVLVAGDPEADFQEDRLANGVPVENSQYDEMRARAIQLGVEIFI
;
A
#
# COMPACT_ATOMS: atom_id res chain seq x y z
N MET A 1 15.24 4.22 -0.41
CA MET A 1 15.25 4.07 -1.88
C MET A 1 16.56 4.57 -2.50
N GLU A 2 17.13 5.71 -2.12
CA GLU A 2 18.39 6.25 -2.67
C GLU A 2 19.54 5.23 -2.75
N MET A 3 19.74 4.44 -1.69
CA MET A 3 20.76 3.36 -1.71
C MET A 3 20.47 2.29 -2.77
N SER A 4 19.21 1.95 -3.00
CA SER A 4 18.82 1.00 -4.05
C SER A 4 19.05 1.57 -5.43
N ILE A 5 18.71 2.85 -5.66
CA ILE A 5 18.98 3.58 -6.90
C ILE A 5 20.50 3.63 -7.18
N ALA A 6 21.32 4.02 -6.20
CA ALA A 6 22.78 4.08 -6.36
C ALA A 6 23.40 2.73 -6.72
N LYS A 7 22.89 1.64 -6.14
CA LYS A 7 23.31 0.26 -6.49
C LYS A 7 22.84 -0.14 -7.89
N ALA A 8 21.59 0.22 -8.26
CA ALA A 8 21.03 -0.09 -9.57
C ALA A 8 21.83 0.58 -10.69
N ARG A 9 22.18 1.85 -10.55
CA ARG A 9 23.05 2.57 -11.51
C ARG A 9 24.37 1.82 -11.78
N LYS A 10 24.92 1.18 -10.74
CA LYS A 10 26.18 0.46 -10.85
C LYS A 10 26.04 -0.96 -11.39
N HIS A 11 24.97 -1.67 -11.00
CA HIS A 11 24.84 -3.11 -11.20
C HIS A 11 23.59 -3.54 -12.00
N GLY A 12 22.73 -2.59 -12.42
CA GLY A 12 21.46 -2.85 -13.09
C GLY A 12 20.30 -3.06 -12.12
N VAL A 13 20.53 -3.68 -10.98
CA VAL A 13 19.54 -3.87 -9.90
C VAL A 13 20.19 -3.54 -8.56
N GLY A 14 19.46 -2.82 -7.72
CA GLY A 14 19.89 -2.50 -6.37
C GLY A 14 18.79 -2.77 -5.34
N MET A 15 19.15 -3.37 -4.22
CA MET A 15 18.22 -3.68 -3.13
C MET A 15 18.80 -3.23 -1.78
N ALA A 16 17.89 -2.89 -0.86
CA ALA A 16 18.20 -2.61 0.53
C ALA A 16 17.09 -3.13 1.44
N THR A 17 17.45 -3.62 2.62
CA THR A 17 16.50 -3.94 3.69
C THR A 17 16.84 -3.12 4.92
N ILE A 18 15.82 -2.68 5.64
CA ILE A 18 15.91 -1.75 6.77
C ILE A 18 15.13 -2.37 7.91
N ARG A 19 15.75 -2.44 9.08
CA ARG A 19 15.11 -2.92 10.32
C ARG A 19 15.02 -1.80 11.36
N ASP A 20 14.32 -2.07 12.43
CA ASP A 20 14.14 -1.17 13.56
C ASP A 20 13.45 0.15 13.14
N GLY A 21 12.53 0.04 12.17
CA GLY A 21 11.74 1.15 11.66
C GLY A 21 10.36 1.22 12.27
N HIS A 22 9.66 2.30 11.93
CA HIS A 22 8.27 2.52 12.25
C HIS A 22 7.45 2.73 10.96
N HIS A 23 6.19 3.15 11.10
CA HIS A 23 5.30 3.40 9.97
C HIS A 23 5.93 4.37 8.97
N ILE A 24 6.05 3.92 7.70
CA ILE A 24 6.77 4.67 6.64
C ILE A 24 5.87 5.58 5.80
N GLY A 25 4.61 5.74 6.17
CA GLY A 25 3.64 6.53 5.40
C GLY A 25 3.13 5.80 4.17
N MET A 26 2.96 6.52 3.07
CA MET A 26 2.60 6.01 1.76
C MET A 26 3.79 5.23 1.17
N VAL A 27 3.60 3.94 0.89
CA VAL A 27 4.69 3.10 0.41
C VAL A 27 5.11 3.49 -1.02
N ALA A 28 4.16 3.96 -1.84
CA ALA A 28 4.42 4.44 -3.19
C ALA A 28 5.43 5.60 -3.26
N ALA A 29 5.58 6.40 -2.21
CA ALA A 29 6.57 7.49 -2.18
C ALA A 29 8.01 7.01 -2.47
N TYR A 30 8.32 5.78 -2.13
CA TYR A 30 9.67 5.22 -2.36
C TYR A 30 9.90 4.79 -3.81
N PRO A 31 9.05 3.96 -4.45
CA PRO A 31 9.21 3.66 -5.89
C PRO A 31 9.13 4.92 -6.77
N MET A 32 8.33 5.93 -6.44
CA MET A 32 8.30 7.20 -7.17
C MET A 32 9.67 7.89 -7.22
N MET A 33 10.52 7.73 -6.21
CA MET A 33 11.90 8.23 -6.26
C MET A 33 12.74 7.56 -7.35
N ALA A 34 12.52 6.28 -7.62
CA ALA A 34 13.20 5.56 -8.70
C ALA A 34 12.62 5.93 -10.07
N VAL A 35 11.30 6.09 -10.15
CA VAL A 35 10.61 6.54 -11.37
C VAL A 35 11.12 7.91 -11.82
N ALA A 36 11.33 8.86 -10.90
CA ALA A 36 11.91 10.17 -11.19
C ALA A 36 13.35 10.12 -11.76
N GLU A 37 14.01 8.96 -11.68
CA GLU A 37 15.36 8.69 -12.19
C GLU A 37 15.34 7.70 -13.38
N ASP A 38 14.20 7.57 -14.06
CA ASP A 38 13.97 6.63 -15.17
C ASP A 38 14.27 5.16 -14.79
N MET A 39 13.96 4.77 -13.58
CA MET A 39 14.13 3.42 -13.06
C MET A 39 12.79 2.82 -12.63
N ILE A 40 12.65 1.51 -12.70
CA ILE A 40 11.58 0.81 -12.00
C ILE A 40 11.90 0.79 -10.51
N GLY A 41 10.93 1.17 -9.68
CA GLY A 41 11.03 1.10 -8.23
C GLY A 41 10.08 0.09 -7.62
N MET A 42 10.49 -0.54 -6.51
CA MET A 42 9.62 -1.36 -5.68
C MET A 42 9.93 -1.13 -4.20
N ALA A 43 8.90 -1.09 -3.38
CA ALA A 43 9.04 -0.99 -1.94
C ALA A 43 7.99 -1.85 -1.24
N MET A 44 8.36 -2.39 -0.09
CA MET A 44 7.49 -3.17 0.76
C MET A 44 7.75 -2.82 2.23
N THR A 45 6.73 -2.98 3.06
CA THR A 45 6.92 -2.91 4.51
C THR A 45 6.02 -3.94 5.20
N ASN A 46 6.58 -4.66 6.17
CA ASN A 46 5.74 -5.54 6.97
C ASN A 46 5.14 -4.79 8.16
N ALA A 47 4.19 -5.41 8.83
CA ALA A 47 3.51 -4.83 9.98
C ALA A 47 3.16 -5.89 11.01
N SER A 48 2.83 -5.45 12.24
CA SER A 48 2.32 -6.35 13.28
C SER A 48 1.03 -7.06 12.84
N LYS A 49 0.78 -8.23 13.41
CA LYS A 49 -0.34 -9.12 13.05
C LYS A 49 -1.70 -8.40 13.02
N ALA A 50 -2.44 -8.59 11.94
CA ALA A 50 -3.78 -8.07 11.72
C ALA A 50 -4.61 -8.95 10.77
N VAL A 51 -3.94 -9.74 9.93
CA VAL A 51 -4.51 -10.55 8.85
C VAL A 51 -4.38 -12.03 9.21
N ARG A 52 -5.44 -12.79 9.00
CA ARG A 52 -5.38 -14.25 9.18
C ARG A 52 -4.61 -14.92 8.05
N PRO A 53 -3.90 -16.02 8.31
CA PRO A 53 -3.47 -16.93 7.25
C PRO A 53 -4.66 -17.46 6.45
N ALA A 54 -4.46 -17.83 5.20
CA ALA A 54 -5.50 -18.54 4.45
C ALA A 54 -5.95 -19.78 5.25
N LEU A 55 -7.26 -19.93 5.45
CA LEU A 55 -7.88 -20.96 6.30
C LEU A 55 -7.56 -20.86 7.81
N GLY A 56 -6.82 -19.85 8.24
CA GLY A 56 -6.55 -19.60 9.66
C GLY A 56 -7.68 -18.83 10.33
N ALA A 57 -7.85 -19.03 11.65
CA ALA A 57 -8.89 -18.38 12.44
C ALA A 57 -8.40 -17.11 13.16
N ARG A 58 -7.10 -16.89 13.25
CA ARG A 58 -6.50 -15.80 14.03
C ARG A 58 -5.50 -14.98 13.24
N PRO A 59 -5.30 -13.70 13.58
CA PRO A 59 -4.31 -12.86 12.90
C PRO A 59 -2.88 -13.34 13.17
N ARG A 60 -2.08 -13.46 12.11
CA ARG A 60 -0.66 -13.88 12.19
C ARG A 60 0.25 -13.06 11.29
N VAL A 61 -0.30 -12.42 10.26
CA VAL A 61 0.43 -11.66 9.25
C VAL A 61 0.01 -10.19 9.35
N GLY A 62 0.88 -9.27 8.98
CA GLY A 62 0.54 -7.86 8.86
C GLY A 62 -0.30 -7.56 7.62
N THR A 63 -0.66 -6.30 7.43
CA THR A 63 -1.28 -5.81 6.17
C THR A 63 -0.30 -5.77 5.01
N ASN A 64 0.98 -5.73 5.32
CA ASN A 64 2.13 -6.01 4.46
C ASN A 64 2.00 -5.41 3.04
N PRO A 65 1.98 -4.08 2.91
CA PRO A 65 1.81 -3.44 1.61
C PRO A 65 3.00 -3.63 0.68
N ILE A 66 2.68 -3.63 -0.61
CA ILE A 66 3.61 -3.66 -1.74
C ILE A 66 3.33 -2.43 -2.60
N ALA A 67 4.36 -1.69 -2.95
CA ALA A 67 4.30 -0.61 -3.92
C ALA A 67 5.29 -0.85 -5.05
N PHE A 68 4.90 -0.45 -6.26
CA PHE A 68 5.66 -0.58 -7.48
C PHE A 68 5.47 0.68 -8.33
N GLY A 69 6.53 1.16 -8.98
CA GLY A 69 6.48 2.27 -9.91
C GLY A 69 7.29 1.97 -11.15
N ALA A 70 6.77 2.36 -12.31
CA ALA A 70 7.46 2.31 -13.60
C ALA A 70 7.22 3.61 -14.37
N PRO A 71 8.27 4.22 -14.96
CA PRO A 71 8.12 5.46 -15.71
C PRO A 71 7.40 5.22 -17.05
N ALA A 72 6.58 6.19 -17.46
CA ALA A 72 5.98 6.30 -18.77
C ALA A 72 6.55 7.52 -19.51
N GLY A 73 6.14 7.76 -20.77
CA GLY A 73 6.60 8.87 -21.59
C GLY A 73 5.62 10.03 -21.61
N GLU A 74 4.54 9.88 -22.38
CA GLU A 74 3.46 10.87 -22.51
C GLU A 74 2.31 10.59 -21.52
N GLU A 75 2.10 9.31 -21.17
CA GLU A 75 1.10 8.90 -20.20
C GLU A 75 1.61 9.14 -18.78
N ARG A 76 0.70 9.03 -17.80
CA ARG A 76 1.06 9.06 -16.37
C ARG A 76 1.89 7.83 -16.02
N ASP A 77 2.88 8.00 -15.15
CA ASP A 77 3.67 6.89 -14.63
C ASP A 77 2.76 5.84 -13.96
N PHE A 78 3.09 4.57 -14.16
CA PHE A 78 2.41 3.49 -13.45
C PHE A 78 2.86 3.48 -11.99
N ILE A 79 1.93 3.82 -11.08
CA ILE A 79 2.19 3.82 -9.63
C ILE A 79 1.15 2.94 -8.94
N PHE A 80 1.63 1.86 -8.35
CA PHE A 80 0.81 0.86 -7.67
C PHE A 80 1.18 0.80 -6.19
N ASP A 81 0.21 0.89 -5.29
CA ASP A 81 0.38 0.75 -3.83
C ASP A 81 -0.83 0.04 -3.24
N MET A 82 -0.63 -1.13 -2.69
CA MET A 82 -1.71 -1.89 -2.07
C MET A 82 -1.26 -2.66 -0.83
N ALA A 83 -2.17 -2.81 0.13
CA ALA A 83 -2.05 -3.83 1.17
C ALA A 83 -2.26 -5.24 0.57
N THR A 84 -1.58 -6.25 1.12
CA THR A 84 -1.83 -7.67 0.78
C THR A 84 -3.02 -8.28 1.54
N SER A 85 -3.70 -7.46 2.34
CA SER A 85 -5.02 -7.71 2.91
C SER A 85 -6.14 -7.20 2.00
N THR A 86 -7.38 -7.66 2.21
CA THR A 86 -8.55 -7.17 1.46
C THR A 86 -8.71 -5.65 1.59
N ILE A 87 -8.37 -5.10 2.77
CA ILE A 87 -8.42 -3.66 3.06
C ILE A 87 -7.25 -3.24 3.94
N ALA A 88 -6.95 -1.94 3.96
CA ALA A 88 -6.07 -1.34 4.96
C ALA A 88 -6.79 -1.17 6.32
N SER A 89 -6.08 -1.31 7.43
CA SER A 89 -6.64 -1.14 8.79
C SER A 89 -7.32 0.22 9.00
N GLY A 90 -6.84 1.26 8.33
CA GLY A 90 -7.43 2.61 8.37
C GLY A 90 -8.89 2.66 7.92
N LYS A 91 -9.31 1.79 6.99
CA LYS A 91 -10.71 1.72 6.55
C LYS A 91 -11.64 1.21 7.65
N ILE A 92 -11.19 0.31 8.52
CA ILE A 92 -11.96 -0.14 9.70
C ILE A 92 -12.11 1.02 10.69
N ALA A 93 -11.02 1.73 10.98
CA ALA A 93 -11.07 2.89 11.86
C ALA A 93 -11.99 3.99 11.31
N LEU A 94 -11.98 4.22 10.01
CA LEU A 94 -12.89 5.14 9.33
C LEU A 94 -14.35 4.69 9.46
N ALA A 95 -14.67 3.42 9.16
CA ALA A 95 -16.02 2.89 9.30
C ALA A 95 -16.54 3.03 10.74
N LYS A 96 -15.69 2.77 11.75
CA LYS A 96 -16.02 2.97 13.16
C LYS A 96 -16.33 4.45 13.47
N ARG A 97 -15.51 5.39 12.99
CA ARG A 97 -15.71 6.83 13.21
C ARG A 97 -17.00 7.33 12.56
N LEU A 98 -17.30 6.83 11.36
CA LEU A 98 -18.52 7.19 10.63
C LEU A 98 -19.77 6.45 11.14
N GLY A 99 -19.64 5.48 12.04
CA GLY A 99 -20.76 4.68 12.54
C GLY A 99 -21.41 3.79 11.48
N VAL A 100 -20.65 3.37 10.45
CA VAL A 100 -21.15 2.54 9.35
C VAL A 100 -20.65 1.12 9.46
N GLN A 101 -21.43 0.16 8.95
CA GLN A 101 -21.01 -1.24 8.89
C GLN A 101 -19.93 -1.45 7.83
N MET A 102 -19.08 -2.43 8.08
CA MET A 102 -18.08 -2.90 7.10
C MET A 102 -18.74 -3.84 6.10
N PRO A 103 -18.34 -3.80 4.82
CA PRO A 103 -18.74 -4.80 3.84
C PRO A 103 -18.34 -6.23 4.26
N VAL A 104 -19.17 -7.21 3.92
CA VAL A 104 -18.83 -8.63 4.04
C VAL A 104 -17.55 -8.93 3.27
N GLY A 105 -16.66 -9.74 3.86
CA GLY A 105 -15.40 -10.12 3.24
C GLY A 105 -14.19 -9.30 3.72
N TRP A 106 -14.39 -8.21 4.46
CA TRP A 106 -13.27 -7.45 5.02
C TRP A 106 -12.60 -8.17 6.19
N ALA A 107 -13.40 -8.72 7.10
CA ALA A 107 -12.94 -9.40 8.30
C ALA A 107 -13.85 -10.56 8.68
N VAL A 108 -13.33 -11.44 9.54
CA VAL A 108 -14.06 -12.58 10.10
C VAL A 108 -13.78 -12.70 11.60
N THR A 109 -14.71 -13.32 12.32
CA THR A 109 -14.50 -13.76 13.72
C THR A 109 -13.59 -14.99 13.78
N ALA A 110 -13.19 -15.40 14.98
CA ALA A 110 -12.41 -16.62 15.18
C ALA A 110 -13.15 -17.90 14.73
N GLU A 111 -14.49 -17.86 14.71
CA GLU A 111 -15.36 -18.95 14.24
C GLU A 111 -15.51 -18.95 12.70
N GLY A 112 -14.97 -17.92 12.03
CA GLY A 112 -15.03 -17.78 10.57
C GLY A 112 -16.24 -17.05 10.04
N GLU A 113 -17.09 -16.51 10.92
CA GLU A 113 -18.28 -15.74 10.55
C GLU A 113 -17.90 -14.35 10.03
N PRO A 114 -18.60 -13.79 9.03
CA PRO A 114 -18.37 -12.44 8.56
C PRO A 114 -18.51 -11.40 9.67
N LEU A 115 -17.50 -10.56 9.85
CA LEU A 115 -17.55 -9.45 10.79
C LEU A 115 -17.85 -8.16 10.05
N THR A 116 -19.04 -7.60 10.28
CA THR A 116 -19.51 -6.35 9.66
C THR A 116 -19.51 -5.16 10.61
N GLU A 117 -19.41 -5.40 11.92
CA GLU A 117 -19.30 -4.34 12.92
C GLU A 117 -17.83 -3.93 13.10
N PRO A 118 -17.48 -2.62 12.91
CA PRO A 118 -16.10 -2.18 13.01
C PRO A 118 -15.59 -2.22 14.44
N ARG A 119 -14.54 -3.01 14.70
CA ARG A 119 -13.87 -3.11 16.00
C ARG A 119 -12.65 -2.19 16.06
N GLY A 120 -12.36 -1.67 17.24
CA GLY A 120 -11.23 -0.77 17.45
C GLY A 120 -9.99 -1.45 18.02
N ASP A 121 -10.13 -2.67 18.49
CA ASP A 121 -9.07 -3.48 19.09
C ASP A 121 -8.43 -4.42 18.05
N ARG A 122 -7.21 -4.83 18.31
CA ARG A 122 -6.52 -5.89 17.54
C ARG A 122 -6.48 -7.16 18.39
N GLY A 123 -7.67 -7.75 18.64
CA GLY A 123 -7.82 -8.97 19.41
C GLY A 123 -7.32 -10.24 18.70
N GLU A 124 -7.45 -11.37 19.39
CA GLU A 124 -7.22 -12.71 18.81
C GLU A 124 -8.54 -13.35 18.34
N ASP A 125 -9.67 -12.71 18.58
CA ASP A 125 -11.02 -13.20 18.33
C ASP A 125 -11.60 -12.77 16.98
N TRP A 126 -10.83 -11.96 16.22
CA TRP A 126 -11.16 -11.58 14.86
C TRP A 126 -9.90 -11.25 14.05
N ALA A 127 -10.02 -11.25 12.72
CA ALA A 127 -8.93 -10.90 11.82
C ALA A 127 -9.44 -10.37 10.49
N MET A 128 -8.66 -9.50 9.86
CA MET A 128 -8.87 -9.12 8.48
C MET A 128 -8.58 -10.30 7.55
N ASN A 129 -9.26 -10.32 6.42
CA ASN A 129 -8.99 -11.29 5.37
C ASN A 129 -7.77 -10.86 4.52
N PRO A 130 -6.97 -11.81 4.04
CA PRO A 130 -6.00 -11.53 2.98
C PRO A 130 -6.71 -11.15 1.68
N LEU A 131 -6.03 -10.46 0.80
CA LEU A 131 -6.52 -10.12 -0.54
C LEU A 131 -7.08 -11.38 -1.24
N GLY A 132 -8.26 -11.28 -1.84
CA GLY A 132 -9.05 -12.39 -2.34
C GLY A 132 -10.08 -12.91 -1.32
N GLY A 133 -10.12 -12.40 -0.09
CA GLY A 133 -11.22 -12.63 0.88
C GLY A 133 -11.40 -14.09 1.29
N THR A 134 -12.23 -14.84 0.54
CA THR A 134 -12.49 -16.26 0.78
C THR A 134 -11.51 -17.16 0.01
N ARG A 135 -11.54 -18.47 0.32
CA ARG A 135 -10.74 -19.46 -0.41
C ARG A 135 -11.12 -19.50 -1.89
N GLU A 136 -12.42 -19.46 -2.18
CA GLU A 136 -12.98 -19.52 -3.54
C GLU A 136 -12.57 -18.31 -4.36
N GLN A 137 -12.46 -17.14 -3.72
CA GLN A 137 -11.99 -15.88 -4.33
C GLN A 137 -10.46 -15.77 -4.39
N GLY A 138 -9.73 -16.73 -3.83
CA GLY A 138 -8.28 -16.78 -3.95
C GLY A 138 -7.50 -16.13 -2.81
N SER A 139 -8.01 -16.16 -1.57
CA SER A 139 -7.35 -15.61 -0.37
C SER A 139 -5.90 -16.08 -0.17
N HIS A 140 -5.56 -17.29 -0.66
CA HIS A 140 -4.20 -17.80 -0.64
C HIS A 140 -3.21 -16.93 -1.42
N LYS A 141 -3.69 -16.18 -2.44
CA LYS A 141 -2.85 -15.26 -3.24
C LYS A 141 -2.37 -14.08 -2.40
N GLY A 142 -3.31 -13.37 -1.76
CA GLY A 142 -2.96 -12.28 -0.86
C GLY A 142 -2.16 -12.73 0.36
N TYR A 143 -2.50 -13.91 0.92
CA TYR A 143 -1.71 -14.50 1.99
C TYR A 143 -0.27 -14.80 1.54
N GLY A 144 -0.08 -15.41 0.36
CA GLY A 144 1.25 -15.67 -0.20
C GLY A 144 2.05 -14.38 -0.41
N LEU A 145 1.43 -13.34 -0.98
CA LEU A 145 2.07 -12.02 -1.13
C LEU A 145 2.47 -11.43 0.23
N GLY A 146 1.59 -11.51 1.24
CA GLY A 146 1.90 -11.04 2.61
C GLY A 146 3.09 -11.75 3.23
N LEU A 147 3.25 -13.07 2.96
CA LEU A 147 4.43 -13.82 3.40
C LEU A 147 5.71 -13.41 2.65
N VAL A 148 5.63 -13.11 1.35
CA VAL A 148 6.78 -12.57 0.59
C VAL A 148 7.27 -11.27 1.24
N VAL A 149 6.34 -10.39 1.62
CA VAL A 149 6.69 -9.15 2.34
C VAL A 149 7.36 -9.45 3.70
N ASP A 150 6.80 -10.35 4.51
CA ASP A 150 7.44 -10.72 5.79
C ASP A 150 8.82 -11.34 5.59
N ILE A 151 9.03 -12.13 4.53
CA ILE A 151 10.33 -12.72 4.22
C ILE A 151 11.36 -11.65 3.85
N LEU A 152 11.02 -10.76 2.91
CA LEU A 152 11.96 -9.75 2.40
C LEU A 152 12.21 -8.62 3.41
N CYS A 153 11.16 -8.15 4.09
CA CYS A 153 11.29 -7.08 5.06
C CYS A 153 11.80 -7.60 6.41
N GLY A 154 11.15 -8.64 6.95
CA GLY A 154 11.34 -9.10 8.32
C GLY A 154 12.40 -10.15 8.48
N VAL A 155 12.25 -11.30 7.81
CA VAL A 155 13.17 -12.44 7.98
C VAL A 155 14.56 -12.09 7.44
N LEU A 156 14.64 -11.51 6.23
CA LEU A 156 15.89 -11.14 5.59
C LEU A 156 16.67 -10.06 6.37
N SER A 157 15.98 -9.12 7.00
CA SER A 157 16.61 -8.08 7.83
C SER A 157 16.99 -8.57 9.23
N GLY A 158 16.41 -9.69 9.68
CA GLY A 158 16.48 -10.15 11.07
C GLY A 158 15.64 -9.32 12.04
N GLY A 159 14.70 -8.48 11.55
CA GLY A 159 13.89 -7.59 12.37
C GLY A 159 12.56 -8.20 12.86
N GLY A 160 12.20 -9.41 12.40
CA GLY A 160 10.98 -10.10 12.83
C GLY A 160 9.81 -9.97 11.84
N PHE A 161 8.77 -10.73 12.07
CA PHE A 161 7.58 -10.83 11.22
C PHE A 161 6.29 -10.81 12.05
N GLY A 162 5.21 -10.37 11.48
CA GLY A 162 3.84 -10.40 11.98
C GLY A 162 3.67 -10.46 13.51
N THR A 163 3.75 -11.66 14.09
CA THR A 163 3.57 -11.89 15.53
C THR A 163 4.75 -11.48 16.40
N GLN A 164 5.92 -11.25 15.83
CA GLN A 164 7.12 -10.81 16.55
C GLN A 164 7.24 -9.28 16.62
N LEU A 165 6.45 -8.57 15.81
CA LEU A 165 6.48 -7.11 15.76
C LEU A 165 5.54 -6.50 16.80
N SER A 166 6.03 -5.46 17.47
CA SER A 166 5.21 -4.60 18.33
C SER A 166 4.30 -3.68 17.47
N ALA A 167 3.29 -3.10 18.10
CA ALA A 167 2.40 -2.17 17.39
C ALA A 167 3.19 -0.95 16.88
N GLY A 168 3.10 -0.68 15.57
CA GLY A 168 3.82 0.42 14.92
C GLY A 168 5.25 0.11 14.50
N GLU A 169 5.80 -1.04 14.87
CA GLU A 169 7.09 -1.52 14.41
C GLU A 169 7.00 -2.11 13.01
N ASN A 170 7.90 -1.71 12.12
CA ASN A 170 7.91 -2.09 10.71
C ASN A 170 9.34 -2.30 10.21
N MET A 171 9.51 -3.31 9.38
CA MET A 171 10.73 -3.54 8.59
C MET A 171 10.43 -3.18 7.14
N THR A 172 11.41 -2.67 6.42
CA THR A 172 11.21 -2.17 5.05
C THR A 172 12.19 -2.82 4.10
N TRP A 173 11.76 -3.08 2.89
CA TRP A 173 12.59 -3.52 1.79
C TRP A 173 12.36 -2.63 0.57
N THR A 174 13.44 -2.27 -0.15
CA THR A 174 13.39 -1.45 -1.36
C THR A 174 14.24 -2.04 -2.47
N MET A 175 13.79 -1.85 -3.72
CA MET A 175 14.52 -2.24 -4.93
C MET A 175 14.38 -1.16 -5.99
N ALA A 176 15.44 -0.94 -6.76
CA ALA A 176 15.43 -0.20 -8.00
C ALA A 176 16.05 -1.05 -9.13
N ILE A 177 15.52 -0.90 -10.33
CA ILE A 177 16.02 -1.52 -11.57
C ILE A 177 16.34 -0.39 -12.54
N ASP A 178 17.60 -0.28 -12.95
CA ASP A 178 18.05 0.67 -13.97
C ASP A 178 17.68 0.15 -15.37
N ILE A 179 16.66 0.75 -15.97
CA ILE A 179 16.11 0.36 -17.27
C ILE A 179 17.19 0.41 -18.36
N ALA A 180 18.08 1.40 -18.30
CA ALA A 180 19.16 1.58 -19.28
C ALA A 180 20.15 0.39 -19.34
N LYS A 181 20.17 -0.48 -18.31
CA LYS A 181 20.99 -1.71 -18.30
C LYS A 181 20.34 -2.89 -19.01
N PHE A 182 19.06 -2.77 -19.37
CA PHE A 182 18.27 -3.85 -19.99
C PHE A 182 17.85 -3.47 -21.42
N ARG A 183 17.44 -2.21 -21.63
CA ARG A 183 17.00 -1.70 -22.93
C ARG A 183 17.06 -0.17 -22.95
N ASP A 184 16.86 0.41 -24.11
CA ASP A 184 16.71 1.86 -24.27
C ASP A 184 15.53 2.38 -23.42
N VAL A 185 15.73 3.51 -22.75
CA VAL A 185 14.75 4.09 -21.81
C VAL A 185 13.55 4.66 -22.57
N ASP A 186 13.79 5.35 -23.68
CA ASP A 186 12.70 5.95 -24.47
C ASP A 186 11.82 4.87 -25.10
N ASP A 187 12.44 3.77 -25.61
CA ASP A 187 11.71 2.60 -26.09
C ASP A 187 10.89 1.91 -25.00
N PHE A 188 11.40 1.90 -23.76
CA PHE A 188 10.65 1.38 -22.62
C PHE A 188 9.43 2.25 -22.32
N LYS A 189 9.62 3.56 -22.23
CA LYS A 189 8.56 4.52 -21.93
C LYS A 189 7.48 4.53 -23.02
N ALA A 190 7.87 4.50 -24.29
CA ALA A 190 6.92 4.40 -25.41
C ALA A 190 6.05 3.13 -25.30
N MET A 191 6.65 1.99 -24.95
CA MET A 191 5.89 0.75 -24.76
C MET A 191 5.00 0.78 -23.52
N MET A 192 5.38 1.50 -22.45
CA MET A 192 4.51 1.77 -21.31
C MET A 192 3.30 2.62 -21.72
N ASP A 193 3.52 3.67 -22.52
CA ASP A 193 2.45 4.50 -23.05
C ASP A 193 1.46 3.68 -23.89
N ASP A 194 1.96 2.82 -24.79
CA ASP A 194 1.12 1.96 -25.61
C ASP A 194 0.26 1.02 -24.74
N MET A 195 0.87 0.40 -23.72
CA MET A 195 0.15 -0.46 -22.79
C MET A 195 -0.93 0.30 -22.00
N ILE A 196 -0.62 1.49 -21.50
CA ILE A 196 -1.57 2.31 -20.72
C ILE A 196 -2.73 2.77 -21.61
N ARG A 197 -2.46 3.22 -22.84
CA ARG A 197 -3.49 3.60 -23.81
C ARG A 197 -4.41 2.44 -24.16
N GLU A 198 -3.85 1.24 -24.43
CA GLU A 198 -4.64 0.05 -24.73
C GLU A 198 -5.60 -0.30 -23.57
N LEU A 199 -5.14 -0.14 -22.33
CA LEU A 199 -5.98 -0.36 -21.13
C LEU A 199 -7.09 0.71 -21.02
N HIS A 200 -6.77 1.99 -21.22
CA HIS A 200 -7.73 3.09 -21.19
C HIS A 200 -8.76 3.00 -22.32
N ASP A 201 -8.37 2.52 -23.51
CA ASP A 201 -9.26 2.33 -24.66
C ASP A 201 -10.22 1.13 -24.49
N THR A 202 -10.03 0.31 -23.47
CA THR A 202 -10.93 -0.80 -23.17
C THR A 202 -12.32 -0.26 -22.79
N PRO A 203 -13.41 -0.74 -23.40
CA PRO A 203 -14.75 -0.31 -23.02
C PRO A 203 -15.03 -0.55 -21.52
N PRO A 204 -15.46 0.47 -20.77
CA PRO A 204 -15.76 0.31 -19.34
C PRO A 204 -17.02 -0.56 -19.11
N LEU A 205 -17.16 -1.10 -17.90
CA LEU A 205 -18.36 -1.80 -17.50
C LEU A 205 -19.56 -0.83 -17.47
N PRO A 206 -20.79 -1.30 -17.67
CA PRO A 206 -22.00 -0.47 -17.56
C PRO A 206 -22.07 0.25 -16.20
N GLY A 207 -22.14 1.57 -16.24
CA GLY A 207 -22.17 2.43 -15.05
C GLY A 207 -20.82 2.98 -14.60
N GLU A 208 -19.73 2.57 -15.26
CA GLU A 208 -18.40 3.13 -15.03
C GLU A 208 -18.05 4.14 -16.14
N ASP A 209 -17.35 5.21 -15.78
CA ASP A 209 -16.99 6.28 -16.72
C ASP A 209 -15.80 5.90 -17.61
N ARG A 210 -14.83 5.20 -17.05
CA ARG A 210 -13.57 4.78 -17.75
C ARG A 210 -12.91 3.60 -17.04
N VAL A 211 -12.00 2.94 -17.76
CA VAL A 211 -11.04 2.01 -17.18
C VAL A 211 -9.92 2.80 -16.51
N LEU A 212 -9.47 2.34 -15.35
CA LEU A 212 -8.41 2.99 -14.58
C LEU A 212 -7.14 2.12 -14.59
N VAL A 213 -6.00 2.76 -14.71
CA VAL A 213 -4.69 2.17 -14.48
C VAL A 213 -4.19 2.58 -13.08
N ALA A 214 -3.35 1.76 -12.47
CA ALA A 214 -2.83 2.06 -11.14
C ALA A 214 -2.05 3.40 -11.14
N GLY A 215 -2.46 4.31 -10.26
CA GLY A 215 -1.98 5.69 -10.17
C GLY A 215 -2.97 6.73 -10.67
N ASP A 216 -3.93 6.36 -11.55
CA ASP A 216 -4.92 7.30 -12.08
C ASP A 216 -5.77 7.97 -11.00
N PRO A 217 -6.39 7.23 -10.05
CA PRO A 217 -7.21 7.84 -9.02
C PRO A 217 -6.43 8.81 -8.13
N GLU A 218 -5.21 8.45 -7.79
CA GLU A 218 -4.33 9.26 -6.95
C GLU A 218 -3.91 10.55 -7.67
N ALA A 219 -3.60 10.46 -8.98
CA ALA A 219 -3.27 11.62 -9.80
C ALA A 219 -4.47 12.56 -9.97
N ASP A 220 -5.68 12.02 -10.23
CA ASP A 220 -6.91 12.83 -10.30
C ASP A 220 -7.19 13.55 -8.97
N PHE A 221 -7.04 12.84 -7.84
CA PHE A 221 -7.16 13.47 -6.53
C PHE A 221 -6.10 14.52 -6.28
N GLN A 222 -4.86 14.29 -6.69
CA GLN A 222 -3.78 15.26 -6.55
C GLN A 222 -4.10 16.55 -7.31
N GLU A 223 -4.52 16.45 -8.56
CA GLU A 223 -4.92 17.60 -9.39
C GLU A 223 -6.07 18.37 -8.73
N ASP A 224 -7.13 17.68 -8.28
CA ASP A 224 -8.26 18.30 -7.59
C ASP A 224 -7.82 18.99 -6.29
N ARG A 225 -6.99 18.33 -5.46
CA ARG A 225 -6.55 18.89 -4.18
C ARG A 225 -5.60 20.07 -4.33
N LEU A 226 -4.77 20.08 -5.36
CA LEU A 226 -3.93 21.24 -5.69
C LEU A 226 -4.76 22.45 -6.14
N ALA A 227 -5.84 22.20 -6.88
CA ALA A 227 -6.73 23.26 -7.35
C ALA A 227 -7.72 23.76 -6.28
N ASN A 228 -8.30 22.86 -5.48
CA ASN A 228 -9.46 23.13 -4.61
C ASN A 228 -9.16 22.99 -3.12
N GLY A 229 -7.95 22.59 -2.73
CA GLY A 229 -7.56 22.33 -1.35
C GLY A 229 -7.96 20.93 -0.86
N VAL A 230 -7.36 20.48 0.22
CA VAL A 230 -7.62 19.18 0.84
C VAL A 230 -8.82 19.30 1.77
N PRO A 231 -9.93 18.57 1.57
CA PRO A 231 -11.04 18.58 2.50
C PRO A 231 -10.66 17.90 3.81
N VAL A 232 -10.89 18.60 4.93
CA VAL A 232 -10.68 18.07 6.27
C VAL A 232 -12.03 18.06 7.00
N GLU A 233 -12.41 16.91 7.57
CA GLU A 233 -13.62 16.82 8.36
C GLU A 233 -13.53 17.69 9.62
N ASN A 234 -14.63 18.36 10.01
CA ASN A 234 -14.67 19.25 11.17
C ASN A 234 -14.17 18.58 12.46
N SER A 235 -14.54 17.33 12.72
CA SER A 235 -14.06 16.57 13.88
C SER A 235 -12.55 16.40 13.89
N GLN A 236 -11.96 16.13 12.72
CA GLN A 236 -10.53 15.97 12.55
C GLN A 236 -9.80 17.31 12.73
N TYR A 237 -10.37 18.39 12.19
CA TYR A 237 -9.87 19.74 12.39
C TYR A 237 -9.86 20.14 13.88
N ASP A 238 -10.96 19.86 14.61
CA ASP A 238 -11.06 20.16 16.03
C ASP A 238 -10.03 19.37 16.86
N GLU A 239 -9.79 18.10 16.55
CA GLU A 239 -8.75 17.28 17.19
C GLU A 239 -7.34 17.84 16.91
N MET A 240 -7.05 18.19 15.66
CA MET A 240 -5.78 18.81 15.26
C MET A 240 -5.55 20.12 15.99
N ARG A 241 -6.58 20.97 16.05
CA ARG A 241 -6.55 22.26 16.75
C ARG A 241 -6.31 22.09 18.25
N ALA A 242 -7.02 21.17 18.89
CA ALA A 242 -6.81 20.88 20.31
C ALA A 242 -5.38 20.40 20.58
N ARG A 243 -4.85 19.54 19.71
CA ARG A 243 -3.48 19.04 19.83
C ARG A 243 -2.43 20.15 19.61
N ALA A 244 -2.63 21.01 18.63
CA ALA A 244 -1.73 22.14 18.39
C ALA A 244 -1.66 23.09 19.58
N ILE A 245 -2.82 23.41 20.18
CA ILE A 245 -2.87 24.23 21.41
C ILE A 245 -2.04 23.60 22.54
N GLN A 246 -2.19 22.26 22.75
CA GLN A 246 -1.41 21.54 23.76
C GLN A 246 0.10 21.57 23.50
N LEU A 247 0.52 21.60 22.25
CA LEU A 247 1.92 21.60 21.84
C LEU A 247 2.49 23.01 21.63
N GLY A 248 1.68 24.06 21.74
CA GLY A 248 2.10 25.42 21.45
C GLY A 248 2.47 25.70 20.00
N VAL A 249 1.85 24.94 19.07
CA VAL A 249 2.07 25.05 17.62
C VAL A 249 0.90 25.79 16.98
N GLU A 250 1.20 26.73 16.07
CA GLU A 250 0.18 27.43 15.29
C GLU A 250 -0.30 26.54 14.12
N ILE A 251 -1.62 26.46 13.91
CA ILE A 251 -2.22 25.79 12.75
C ILE A 251 -2.55 26.84 11.70
N PHE A 252 -1.96 26.71 10.54
CA PHE A 252 -2.29 27.45 9.33
C PHE A 252 -3.19 26.57 8.44
N ILE A 253 -4.49 26.77 8.50
CA ILE A 253 -5.47 26.14 7.61
C ILE A 253 -6.43 27.22 7.10
#